data_f818243bb98fe7f2148c2052dfee43da
#
_entry.id   f818243bb98fe7f2148c2052dfee43da
#
_cell.length_a   1.000
_cell.length_b   1.000
_cell.length_c   1.000
_cell.angle_alpha   90.00
_cell.angle_beta   90.00
_cell.angle_gamma   90.00
#
_symmetry.space_group_name_H-M   'P 1'
#
loop_
_entity.id
_entity.type
_entity.pdbx_description
1 polymer ?
#
loop_
_entity_poly.entity_id
_entity_poly.type
_entity_poly.pdbx_seq_one_letter_code
_entity_poly.pdbx_strand_id
1 'polypeptide(L)'
;IVFIPNLSIFDEALLPEITELLSKPVNPEIDGNANYHFYGLASVSEKDALTVGKAVIHTLQSKHAKGESATLTEQERAELYGTTDNLDSEWPEIYPAAKCSPRENTGCLEKLTEQIKAKPLADERLLAQLNRYHTIIQQPHMIEDTRLLDYTSPLPAFGPVLNLSRLYQAAAYQQYGLEGLISSSQMDMKFWRKTLVESQTLIGRMITINALRGDLLSLSYAINKMPSLTPAHEKNLQELLKPLLPHEINIDAALISELRLSVENRNFYSDYVSEGNSLPLEFLVQQTASVNLYYKGTIKAGFAFGKLSSSEFYERGQTPVK
;
A
#
# COMPACT_ATOMS: atom_id res chain seq x y z
N ILE A 1 32.99 30.67 6.31
CA ILE A 1 31.90 31.60 5.92
C ILE A 1 30.68 30.86 5.39
N VAL A 2 30.81 29.64 4.82
CA VAL A 2 29.72 28.87 4.22
C VAL A 2 28.79 28.23 5.28
N PHE A 3 29.20 28.09 6.52
CA PHE A 3 28.42 27.38 7.55
C PHE A 3 27.43 28.27 8.31
N ILE A 4 27.60 29.57 8.37
CA ILE A 4 26.75 30.46 9.16
C ILE A 4 25.28 30.49 8.65
N PRO A 5 24.98 30.51 7.34
CA PRO A 5 23.59 30.53 6.85
C PRO A 5 22.80 29.25 7.11
N ASN A 6 23.48 28.14 7.40
CA ASN A 6 22.85 26.83 7.59
C ASN A 6 22.59 26.49 9.07
N LEU A 7 22.87 27.42 9.98
CA LEU A 7 22.57 27.19 11.39
C LEU A 7 21.05 27.15 11.63
N SER A 8 20.59 26.24 12.47
CA SER A 8 19.17 26.09 12.83
C SER A 8 18.55 27.35 13.43
N ILE A 9 19.35 28.25 14.02
CA ILE A 9 18.90 29.56 14.52
C ILE A 9 18.35 30.48 13.43
N PHE A 10 18.68 30.23 12.16
CA PHE A 10 18.15 30.94 11.00
C PHE A 10 17.07 30.18 10.27
N ASP A 11 16.57 29.08 10.87
CA ASP A 11 15.47 28.30 10.25
C ASP A 11 14.21 29.17 10.10
N GLU A 12 13.55 29.02 8.98
CA GLU A 12 12.36 29.80 8.67
C GLU A 12 11.09 29.16 9.24
N ALA A 13 10.02 29.93 9.33
CA ALA A 13 8.71 29.37 9.70
C ALA A 13 8.16 28.47 8.59
N LEU A 14 7.35 27.51 8.99
CA LEU A 14 6.62 26.67 8.03
C LEU A 14 5.67 27.52 7.18
N LEU A 15 5.64 27.27 5.87
CA LEU A 15 4.77 28.01 4.98
C LEU A 15 3.30 27.86 5.38
N PRO A 16 2.48 28.94 5.34
CA PRO A 16 1.05 28.87 5.69
C PRO A 16 0.29 27.84 4.85
N GLU A 17 0.61 27.68 3.57
CA GLU A 17 -0.01 26.72 2.67
C GLU A 17 0.23 25.27 3.15
N ILE A 18 1.38 24.96 3.72
CA ILE A 18 1.66 23.64 4.31
C ILE A 18 0.77 23.42 5.53
N THR A 19 0.67 24.42 6.41
CA THR A 19 -0.20 24.33 7.59
C THR A 19 -1.66 24.11 7.20
N GLU A 20 -2.16 24.80 6.18
CA GLU A 20 -3.50 24.62 5.65
C GLU A 20 -3.71 23.20 5.08
N LEU A 21 -2.78 22.67 4.28
CA LEU A 21 -2.87 21.32 3.74
C LEU A 21 -2.89 20.26 4.83
N LEU A 22 -2.06 20.41 5.87
CA LEU A 22 -1.96 19.45 6.96
C LEU A 22 -3.14 19.51 7.94
N SER A 23 -3.88 20.61 7.95
CA SER A 23 -5.09 20.75 8.79
C SER A 23 -6.27 19.88 8.31
N LYS A 24 -6.22 19.35 7.08
CA LYS A 24 -7.28 18.49 6.54
C LYS A 24 -7.37 17.19 7.34
N PRO A 25 -8.55 16.87 7.91
CA PRO A 25 -8.70 15.67 8.72
C PRO A 25 -8.63 14.41 7.84
N VAL A 26 -7.96 13.39 8.36
CA VAL A 26 -8.04 12.01 7.87
C VAL A 26 -8.83 11.22 8.91
N ASN A 27 -9.85 10.49 8.49
CA ASN A 27 -10.64 9.64 9.38
C ASN A 27 -10.38 8.16 9.11
N PRO A 28 -9.33 7.56 9.69
CA PRO A 28 -9.03 6.14 9.53
C PRO A 28 -9.93 5.26 10.41
N GLU A 29 -10.63 5.82 11.38
CA GLU A 29 -11.46 5.10 12.36
C GLU A 29 -12.87 4.80 11.85
N ILE A 30 -13.10 4.95 10.55
CA ILE A 30 -14.37 4.63 9.92
C ILE A 30 -14.65 3.13 9.97
N ASP A 31 -15.91 2.76 10.23
CA ASP A 31 -16.33 1.36 10.24
C ASP A 31 -16.10 0.70 8.88
N GLY A 32 -15.64 -0.56 8.90
CA GLY A 32 -15.33 -1.30 7.68
C GLY A 32 -14.04 -0.84 6.99
N ASN A 33 -13.08 -0.30 7.72
CA ASN A 33 -11.77 0.05 7.16
C ASN A 33 -10.86 -1.19 7.07
N ALA A 34 -10.54 -1.60 5.84
CA ALA A 34 -9.67 -2.74 5.53
C ALA A 34 -8.24 -2.59 6.09
N ASN A 35 -7.78 -1.37 6.35
CA ASN A 35 -6.43 -1.12 6.87
C ASN A 35 -6.17 -1.90 8.17
N TYR A 36 -7.15 -2.00 9.05
CA TYR A 36 -7.02 -2.79 10.28
C TYR A 36 -6.83 -4.29 9.98
N HIS A 37 -7.56 -4.82 9.01
CA HIS A 37 -7.38 -6.21 8.59
C HIS A 37 -5.99 -6.48 8.00
N PHE A 38 -5.40 -5.52 7.29
CA PHE A 38 -4.04 -5.65 6.76
C PHE A 38 -3.01 -5.79 7.87
N TYR A 39 -3.12 -5.00 8.93
CA TYR A 39 -2.26 -5.13 10.10
C TYR A 39 -2.48 -6.43 10.87
N GLY A 40 -3.71 -6.93 10.93
CA GLY A 40 -4.04 -8.18 11.62
C GLY A 40 -3.88 -9.45 10.79
N LEU A 41 -3.56 -9.34 9.51
CA LEU A 41 -3.49 -10.48 8.58
C LEU A 41 -2.51 -11.57 9.07
N ALA A 42 -1.40 -11.16 9.72
CA ALA A 42 -0.37 -12.04 10.23
C ALA A 42 -0.75 -12.85 11.47
N SER A 43 -1.92 -12.60 12.08
CA SER A 43 -2.32 -13.32 13.30
C SER A 43 -2.62 -14.80 13.03
N VAL A 44 -2.45 -15.63 14.06
CA VAL A 44 -2.86 -17.05 14.00
C VAL A 44 -4.36 -17.17 13.69
N SER A 45 -4.76 -18.31 13.14
CA SER A 45 -6.14 -18.53 12.62
C SER A 45 -7.23 -18.33 13.68
N GLU A 46 -6.91 -18.59 14.94
CA GLU A 46 -7.82 -18.49 16.09
C GLU A 46 -8.10 -17.04 16.51
N LYS A 47 -7.28 -16.09 16.08
CA LYS A 47 -7.46 -14.67 16.40
C LYS A 47 -8.21 -13.95 15.29
N ASP A 48 -9.12 -13.05 15.66
CA ASP A 48 -9.81 -12.18 14.71
C ASP A 48 -8.88 -11.09 14.19
N ALA A 49 -8.66 -11.08 12.87
CA ALA A 49 -7.71 -10.17 12.22
C ALA A 49 -8.08 -8.68 12.43
N LEU A 50 -9.36 -8.32 12.48
CA LEU A 50 -9.80 -6.95 12.74
C LEU A 50 -9.40 -6.50 14.15
N THR A 51 -9.67 -7.35 15.15
CA THR A 51 -9.32 -7.08 16.55
C THR A 51 -7.81 -6.95 16.73
N VAL A 52 -7.05 -7.88 16.15
CA VAL A 52 -5.58 -7.82 16.20
C VAL A 52 -5.06 -6.56 15.51
N GLY A 53 -5.55 -6.23 14.34
CA GLY A 53 -5.10 -5.04 13.61
C GLY A 53 -5.38 -3.74 14.35
N LYS A 54 -6.56 -3.62 14.97
CA LYS A 54 -6.88 -2.48 15.86
C LYS A 54 -5.92 -2.39 17.04
N ALA A 55 -5.62 -3.52 17.70
CA ALA A 55 -4.68 -3.56 18.81
C ALA A 55 -3.24 -3.19 18.37
N VAL A 56 -2.79 -3.65 17.21
CA VAL A 56 -1.49 -3.28 16.63
C VAL A 56 -1.42 -1.76 16.43
N ILE A 57 -2.39 -1.16 15.75
CA ILE A 57 -2.42 0.27 15.48
C ILE A 57 -2.44 1.07 16.79
N HIS A 58 -3.26 0.66 17.76
CA HIS A 58 -3.31 1.32 19.07
C HIS A 58 -1.95 1.25 19.80
N THR A 59 -1.25 0.11 19.73
CA THR A 59 0.09 -0.04 20.32
C THR A 59 1.08 0.92 19.66
N LEU A 60 1.08 1.00 18.33
CA LEU A 60 1.93 1.92 17.57
C LEU A 60 1.64 3.39 17.92
N GLN A 61 0.35 3.77 18.02
CA GLN A 61 -0.06 5.11 18.44
C GLN A 61 0.43 5.45 19.84
N SER A 62 0.31 4.50 20.78
CA SER A 62 0.77 4.70 22.14
C SER A 62 2.27 4.92 22.23
N LYS A 63 3.06 4.20 21.44
CA LYS A 63 4.51 4.38 21.33
C LYS A 63 4.86 5.74 20.72
N HIS A 64 4.25 6.06 19.60
CA HIS A 64 4.47 7.36 18.94
C HIS A 64 4.15 8.53 19.86
N ALA A 65 3.04 8.48 20.61
CA ALA A 65 2.67 9.51 21.57
C ALA A 65 3.67 9.69 22.72
N LYS A 66 4.47 8.66 23.04
CA LYS A 66 5.55 8.69 24.03
C LYS A 66 6.91 9.08 23.44
N GLY A 67 6.99 9.32 22.14
CA GLY A 67 8.26 9.54 21.44
C GLY A 67 9.13 8.28 21.31
N GLU A 68 8.52 7.10 21.48
CA GLU A 68 9.19 5.82 21.28
C GLU A 68 9.14 5.42 19.80
N SER A 69 10.08 4.58 19.34
CA SER A 69 10.02 4.02 17.98
C SER A 69 8.70 3.25 17.77
N ALA A 70 8.00 3.56 16.69
CA ALA A 70 6.74 2.93 16.32
C ALA A 70 6.93 1.52 15.74
N THR A 71 7.81 0.71 16.35
CA THR A 71 8.05 -0.69 16.00
C THR A 71 7.53 -1.63 17.08
N LEU A 72 7.06 -2.82 16.68
CA LEU A 72 6.68 -3.86 17.63
C LEU A 72 7.92 -4.67 18.05
N THR A 73 8.10 -4.84 19.33
CA THR A 73 9.06 -5.82 19.88
C THR A 73 8.64 -7.23 19.56
N GLU A 74 9.54 -8.19 19.67
CA GLU A 74 9.24 -9.61 19.48
C GLU A 74 8.17 -10.12 20.47
N GLN A 75 8.21 -9.67 21.72
CA GLN A 75 7.21 -9.98 22.72
C GLN A 75 5.83 -9.44 22.35
N GLU A 76 5.75 -8.15 21.94
CA GLU A 76 4.49 -7.54 21.50
C GLU A 76 3.92 -8.25 20.25
N ARG A 77 4.78 -8.70 19.34
CA ARG A 77 4.35 -9.51 18.18
C ARG A 77 3.75 -10.83 18.65
N ALA A 78 4.43 -11.57 19.53
CA ALA A 78 3.92 -12.83 20.06
C ALA A 78 2.57 -12.66 20.78
N GLU A 79 2.41 -11.60 21.57
CA GLU A 79 1.18 -11.30 22.29
C GLU A 79 0.03 -10.91 21.33
N LEU A 80 0.29 -10.01 20.38
CA LEU A 80 -0.72 -9.50 19.46
C LEU A 80 -1.10 -10.55 18.41
N TYR A 81 -0.13 -11.10 17.70
CA TYR A 81 -0.40 -12.02 16.59
C TYR A 81 -0.59 -13.47 17.02
N GLY A 82 -0.11 -13.85 18.23
CA GLY A 82 -0.07 -15.24 18.71
C GLY A 82 1.10 -16.06 18.17
N THR A 83 1.96 -15.43 17.38
CA THR A 83 3.15 -16.04 16.80
C THR A 83 4.22 -14.98 16.57
N THR A 84 5.50 -15.38 16.58
CA THR A 84 6.63 -14.57 16.10
C THR A 84 6.90 -14.81 14.61
N ASP A 85 6.28 -15.85 14.03
CA ASP A 85 6.49 -16.23 12.64
C ASP A 85 6.02 -15.12 11.69
N ASN A 86 6.81 -14.89 10.67
CA ASN A 86 6.45 -13.93 9.63
C ASN A 86 5.61 -14.65 8.58
N LEU A 87 4.41 -14.13 8.27
CA LEU A 87 3.55 -14.65 7.20
C LEU A 87 4.30 -14.85 5.86
N ASP A 88 5.32 -14.03 5.62
CA ASP A 88 6.14 -14.15 4.42
C ASP A 88 7.00 -15.42 4.38
N SER A 89 7.20 -16.14 5.51
CA SER A 89 8.07 -17.29 5.56
C SER A 89 7.40 -18.61 5.17
N GLU A 90 6.10 -18.80 5.45
CA GLU A 90 5.42 -20.09 5.26
C GLU A 90 4.77 -20.27 3.88
N TRP A 91 4.26 -19.21 3.30
CA TRP A 91 3.45 -19.25 2.06
C TRP A 91 4.22 -19.59 0.79
N PRO A 92 5.40 -19.00 0.61
CA PRO A 92 6.13 -19.14 -0.63
C PRO A 92 6.73 -20.51 -0.81
N GLU A 93 6.87 -21.28 0.28
CA GLU A 93 7.35 -22.65 0.19
C GLU A 93 6.27 -23.58 -0.39
N ILE A 94 5.00 -23.28 -0.10
CA ILE A 94 3.87 -24.11 -0.59
C ILE A 94 3.48 -23.72 -2.02
N TYR A 95 3.39 -22.42 -2.30
CA TYR A 95 3.00 -21.88 -3.60
C TYR A 95 3.97 -20.77 -4.06
N PRO A 96 5.21 -21.13 -4.42
CA PRO A 96 6.21 -20.13 -4.80
C PRO A 96 5.78 -19.23 -5.98
N ALA A 97 4.87 -19.71 -6.85
CA ALA A 97 4.31 -18.87 -7.90
C ALA A 97 3.40 -17.73 -7.40
N ALA A 98 2.95 -17.73 -6.14
CA ALA A 98 2.24 -16.59 -5.57
C ALA A 98 3.13 -15.34 -5.46
N LYS A 99 4.44 -15.50 -5.29
CA LYS A 99 5.45 -14.42 -5.37
C LYS A 99 5.80 -14.00 -6.79
N CYS A 100 5.22 -14.64 -7.80
CA CYS A 100 5.48 -14.31 -9.21
C CYS A 100 5.20 -12.82 -9.46
N SER A 101 6.20 -12.12 -9.99
CA SER A 101 6.03 -10.73 -10.42
C SER A 101 5.35 -10.67 -11.78
N PRO A 102 4.13 -10.13 -11.90
CA PRO A 102 3.49 -9.95 -13.21
C PRO A 102 4.29 -9.05 -14.17
N ARG A 103 5.23 -8.26 -13.66
CA ARG A 103 6.11 -7.43 -14.48
C ARG A 103 7.12 -8.27 -15.28
N GLU A 104 7.56 -9.36 -14.67
CA GLU A 104 8.63 -10.20 -15.21
C GLU A 104 8.11 -11.47 -15.90
N ASN A 105 6.87 -11.85 -15.59
CA ASN A 105 6.33 -13.12 -16.05
C ASN A 105 4.82 -13.05 -16.29
N THR A 106 4.40 -13.12 -17.54
CA THR A 106 2.98 -13.15 -17.92
C THR A 106 2.28 -14.47 -17.58
N GLY A 107 3.04 -15.54 -17.28
CA GLY A 107 2.52 -16.88 -16.94
C GLY A 107 2.28 -17.12 -15.45
N CYS A 108 2.18 -16.06 -14.62
CA CYS A 108 1.97 -16.21 -13.18
C CYS A 108 0.70 -17.01 -12.85
N LEU A 109 -0.41 -16.70 -13.50
CA LEU A 109 -1.70 -17.39 -13.29
C LEU A 109 -1.57 -18.89 -13.65
N GLU A 110 -0.93 -19.23 -14.77
CA GLU A 110 -0.73 -20.62 -15.22
C GLU A 110 0.07 -21.41 -14.19
N LYS A 111 1.24 -20.89 -13.82
CA LYS A 111 2.12 -21.55 -12.85
C LYS A 111 1.43 -21.79 -11.52
N LEU A 112 0.70 -20.79 -11.02
CA LEU A 112 -0.01 -20.89 -9.77
C LEU A 112 -1.17 -21.89 -9.85
N THR A 113 -1.90 -21.90 -10.98
CA THR A 113 -2.96 -22.87 -11.22
C THR A 113 -2.43 -24.32 -11.30
N GLU A 114 -1.26 -24.52 -11.93
CA GLU A 114 -0.58 -25.82 -11.97
C GLU A 114 -0.16 -26.26 -10.56
N GLN A 115 0.36 -25.36 -9.74
CA GLN A 115 0.72 -25.67 -8.35
C GLN A 115 -0.52 -26.04 -7.52
N ILE A 116 -1.64 -25.32 -7.67
CA ILE A 116 -2.90 -25.65 -6.99
C ILE A 116 -3.43 -27.01 -7.43
N LYS A 117 -3.30 -27.37 -8.73
CA LYS A 117 -3.68 -28.71 -9.21
C LYS A 117 -2.81 -29.80 -8.61
N ALA A 118 -1.50 -29.57 -8.52
CA ALA A 118 -0.57 -30.54 -7.98
C ALA A 118 -0.69 -30.70 -6.44
N LYS A 119 -1.00 -29.62 -5.77
CA LYS A 119 -1.21 -29.57 -4.32
C LYS A 119 -2.47 -28.76 -4.04
N PRO A 120 -3.64 -29.40 -3.90
CA PRO A 120 -4.89 -28.72 -3.61
C PRO A 120 -4.81 -27.84 -2.35
N LEU A 121 -5.59 -26.78 -2.32
CA LEU A 121 -5.71 -25.86 -1.19
C LEU A 121 -6.42 -26.55 -0.01
N ALA A 122 -5.70 -27.47 0.66
CA ALA A 122 -6.22 -28.26 1.79
C ALA A 122 -5.59 -27.83 3.12
N ASP A 123 -4.62 -26.94 3.11
CA ASP A 123 -4.00 -26.41 4.33
C ASP A 123 -4.97 -25.43 5.01
N GLU A 124 -5.36 -25.75 6.26
CA GLU A 124 -6.33 -24.96 7.03
C GLU A 124 -5.87 -23.53 7.27
N ARG A 125 -4.56 -23.31 7.46
CA ARG A 125 -4.00 -21.96 7.64
C ARG A 125 -4.16 -21.15 6.37
N LEU A 126 -3.87 -21.76 5.22
CA LEU A 126 -4.01 -21.10 3.94
C LEU A 126 -5.47 -20.76 3.63
N LEU A 127 -6.39 -21.68 3.89
CA LEU A 127 -7.83 -21.43 3.75
C LEU A 127 -8.28 -20.29 4.68
N ALA A 128 -7.81 -20.27 5.91
CA ALA A 128 -8.08 -19.15 6.83
C ALA A 128 -7.59 -17.82 6.27
N GLN A 129 -6.39 -17.79 5.68
CA GLN A 129 -5.84 -16.58 5.08
C GLN A 129 -6.62 -16.14 3.82
N LEU A 130 -7.03 -17.07 2.97
CA LEU A 130 -7.89 -16.75 1.81
C LEU A 130 -9.25 -16.21 2.26
N ASN A 131 -9.83 -16.75 3.33
CA ASN A 131 -11.07 -16.23 3.91
C ASN A 131 -10.87 -14.82 4.48
N ARG A 132 -9.75 -14.54 5.13
CA ARG A 132 -9.39 -13.18 5.57
C ARG A 132 -9.23 -12.24 4.40
N TYR A 133 -8.56 -12.68 3.34
CA TYR A 133 -8.45 -11.88 2.12
C TYR A 133 -9.83 -11.57 1.52
N HIS A 134 -10.69 -12.56 1.42
CA HIS A 134 -12.07 -12.37 0.97
C HIS A 134 -12.83 -11.36 1.85
N THR A 135 -12.63 -11.40 3.17
CA THR A 135 -13.19 -10.40 4.10
C THR A 135 -12.62 -9.01 3.83
N ILE A 136 -11.32 -8.89 3.56
CA ILE A 136 -10.66 -7.62 3.24
C ILE A 136 -11.28 -6.96 2.01
N ILE A 137 -11.41 -7.70 0.90
CA ILE A 137 -11.92 -7.12 -0.35
C ILE A 137 -13.43 -6.79 -0.32
N GLN A 138 -14.13 -7.21 0.71
CA GLN A 138 -15.53 -6.84 0.97
C GLN A 138 -15.66 -5.56 1.81
N GLN A 139 -14.57 -5.07 2.41
CA GLN A 139 -14.64 -3.88 3.23
C GLN A 139 -15.01 -2.64 2.41
N PRO A 140 -15.87 -1.76 2.96
CA PRO A 140 -16.29 -0.55 2.25
C PRO A 140 -15.20 0.53 2.17
N HIS A 141 -14.13 0.45 2.97
CA HIS A 141 -13.10 1.46 3.05
C HIS A 141 -11.70 0.88 3.12
N MET A 142 -10.69 1.65 2.64
CA MET A 142 -9.27 1.40 2.81
C MET A 142 -8.53 2.73 2.98
N ILE A 143 -8.44 3.19 4.23
CA ILE A 143 -7.83 4.47 4.60
C ILE A 143 -6.70 4.20 5.58
N GLU A 144 -5.46 4.49 5.18
CA GLU A 144 -4.31 4.36 6.08
C GLU A 144 -4.33 5.46 7.13
N ASP A 145 -3.89 5.13 8.34
CA ASP A 145 -3.67 6.11 9.40
C ASP A 145 -2.31 6.79 9.24
N THR A 146 -2.30 7.91 8.55
CA THR A 146 -1.08 8.67 8.27
C THR A 146 -0.53 9.43 9.47
N ARG A 147 -1.27 9.49 10.59
CA ARG A 147 -0.78 10.06 11.85
C ARG A 147 0.29 9.20 12.53
N LEU A 148 0.41 7.94 12.09
CA LEU A 148 1.37 6.96 12.60
C LEU A 148 2.63 6.86 11.75
N LEU A 149 2.67 7.57 10.62
CA LEU A 149 3.78 7.43 9.69
C LEU A 149 5.01 8.19 10.20
N ASP A 150 5.95 7.43 10.69
CA ASP A 150 7.35 7.81 10.75
C ASP A 150 8.18 6.82 9.92
N TYR A 151 9.47 7.10 9.74
CA TYR A 151 10.36 6.22 8.94
C TYR A 151 10.57 4.84 9.57
N THR A 152 10.19 4.65 10.83
CA THR A 152 10.33 3.38 11.58
C THR A 152 9.01 2.61 11.65
N SER A 153 7.90 3.22 11.31
CA SER A 153 6.58 2.61 11.40
C SER A 153 6.46 1.40 10.48
N PRO A 154 5.97 0.26 10.97
CA PRO A 154 5.76 -0.91 10.15
C PRO A 154 4.66 -0.63 9.12
N LEU A 155 4.95 -0.97 7.88
CA LEU A 155 3.94 -0.94 6.83
C LEU A 155 2.93 -2.08 7.03
N PRO A 156 1.66 -1.91 6.60
CA PRO A 156 0.71 -3.01 6.53
C PRO A 156 1.24 -4.19 5.72
N ALA A 157 0.69 -5.38 5.90
CA ALA A 157 1.13 -6.61 5.23
C ALA A 157 0.80 -6.62 3.72
N PHE A 158 1.26 -5.63 2.98
CA PHE A 158 0.97 -5.47 1.54
C PHE A 158 1.46 -6.64 0.69
N GLY A 159 2.68 -7.15 0.95
CA GLY A 159 3.23 -8.29 0.21
C GLY A 159 2.35 -9.53 0.31
N PRO A 160 2.05 -10.00 1.53
CA PRO A 160 1.09 -11.08 1.76
C PRO A 160 -0.27 -10.86 1.11
N VAL A 161 -0.84 -9.66 1.20
CA VAL A 161 -2.15 -9.33 0.59
C VAL A 161 -2.10 -9.51 -0.93
N LEU A 162 -1.07 -9.02 -1.61
CA LEU A 162 -0.91 -9.20 -3.06
C LEU A 162 -0.74 -10.69 -3.45
N ASN A 163 -0.04 -11.46 -2.63
CA ASN A 163 0.12 -12.89 -2.87
C ASN A 163 -1.21 -13.62 -2.71
N LEU A 164 -2.01 -13.23 -1.71
CA LEU A 164 -3.37 -13.76 -1.49
C LEU A 164 -4.32 -13.41 -2.63
N SER A 165 -4.28 -12.19 -3.15
CA SER A 165 -5.04 -11.77 -4.34
C SER A 165 -4.79 -12.72 -5.50
N ARG A 166 -3.52 -12.98 -5.83
CA ARG A 166 -3.15 -13.89 -6.93
C ARG A 166 -3.62 -15.32 -6.69
N LEU A 167 -3.48 -15.81 -5.46
CA LEU A 167 -3.90 -17.15 -5.11
C LEU A 167 -5.43 -17.30 -5.16
N TYR A 168 -6.15 -16.28 -4.70
CA TYR A 168 -7.61 -16.22 -4.76
C TYR A 168 -8.12 -16.30 -6.21
N GLN A 169 -7.52 -15.53 -7.11
CA GLN A 169 -7.85 -15.55 -8.54
C GLN A 169 -7.48 -16.89 -9.20
N ALA A 170 -6.30 -17.43 -8.90
CA ALA A 170 -5.87 -18.71 -9.45
C ALA A 170 -6.75 -19.87 -8.99
N ALA A 171 -7.19 -19.84 -7.73
CA ALA A 171 -8.15 -20.83 -7.19
C ALA A 171 -9.49 -20.76 -7.91
N ALA A 172 -10.03 -19.56 -8.11
CA ALA A 172 -11.28 -19.35 -8.83
C ALA A 172 -11.15 -19.78 -10.31
N TYR A 173 -10.03 -19.45 -10.96
CA TYR A 173 -9.78 -19.87 -12.34
C TYR A 173 -9.63 -21.39 -12.46
N GLN A 174 -8.93 -22.02 -11.52
CA GLN A 174 -8.75 -23.47 -11.51
C GLN A 174 -10.09 -24.21 -11.34
N GLN A 175 -11.00 -23.67 -10.52
CA GLN A 175 -12.27 -24.31 -10.21
C GLN A 175 -13.36 -24.07 -11.27
N TYR A 176 -13.44 -22.85 -11.81
CA TYR A 176 -14.53 -22.40 -12.68
C TYR A 176 -14.08 -21.81 -14.01
N GLY A 177 -12.79 -21.91 -14.36
CA GLY A 177 -12.24 -21.35 -15.59
C GLY A 177 -12.36 -19.82 -15.66
N LEU A 178 -12.56 -19.30 -16.87
CA LEU A 178 -12.66 -17.86 -17.11
C LEU A 178 -13.79 -17.19 -16.32
N GLU A 179 -14.93 -17.86 -16.15
CA GLU A 179 -16.06 -17.31 -15.39
C GLU A 179 -15.71 -17.08 -13.91
N GLY A 180 -15.02 -18.03 -13.28
CA GLY A 180 -14.52 -17.89 -11.92
C GLY A 180 -13.51 -16.76 -11.79
N LEU A 181 -12.59 -16.64 -12.76
CA LEU A 181 -11.63 -15.54 -12.78
C LEU A 181 -12.31 -14.18 -12.96
N ILE A 182 -13.28 -14.04 -13.86
CA ILE A 182 -14.05 -12.81 -14.05
C ILE A 182 -14.75 -12.43 -12.74
N SER A 183 -15.44 -13.38 -12.10
CA SER A 183 -16.16 -13.12 -10.84
C SER A 183 -15.23 -12.70 -9.70
N SER A 184 -14.10 -13.39 -9.53
CA SER A 184 -13.12 -13.03 -8.49
C SER A 184 -12.46 -11.69 -8.78
N SER A 185 -12.09 -11.40 -10.03
CA SER A 185 -11.53 -10.13 -10.45
C SER A 185 -12.52 -8.97 -10.29
N GLN A 186 -13.82 -9.18 -10.45
CA GLN A 186 -14.83 -8.13 -10.21
C GLN A 186 -14.81 -7.63 -8.77
N MET A 187 -14.74 -8.55 -7.81
CA MET A 187 -14.66 -8.19 -6.39
C MET A 187 -13.31 -7.52 -6.06
N ASP A 188 -12.24 -8.11 -6.54
CA ASP A 188 -10.88 -7.66 -6.29
C ASP A 188 -10.62 -6.28 -6.88
N MET A 189 -10.86 -6.08 -8.18
CA MET A 189 -10.69 -4.79 -8.84
C MET A 189 -11.61 -3.71 -8.27
N LYS A 190 -12.83 -4.04 -7.86
CA LYS A 190 -13.73 -3.10 -7.19
C LYS A 190 -13.12 -2.58 -5.89
N PHE A 191 -12.54 -3.46 -5.08
CA PHE A 191 -11.85 -3.09 -3.85
C PHE A 191 -10.60 -2.24 -4.15
N TRP A 192 -9.74 -2.69 -5.07
CA TRP A 192 -8.50 -1.98 -5.39
C TRP A 192 -8.73 -0.62 -6.07
N ARG A 193 -9.74 -0.49 -6.93
CA ARG A 193 -10.12 0.81 -7.50
C ARG A 193 -10.58 1.79 -6.41
N LYS A 194 -11.34 1.31 -5.44
CA LYS A 194 -11.72 2.10 -4.29
C LYS A 194 -10.51 2.47 -3.42
N THR A 195 -9.64 1.51 -3.14
CA THR A 195 -8.39 1.75 -2.43
C THR A 195 -7.54 2.81 -3.14
N LEU A 196 -7.53 2.82 -4.47
CA LEU A 196 -6.84 3.85 -5.25
C LEU A 196 -7.38 5.26 -4.99
N VAL A 197 -8.67 5.42 -4.74
CA VAL A 197 -9.28 6.71 -4.34
C VAL A 197 -8.95 7.08 -2.90
N GLU A 198 -9.04 6.13 -1.98
CA GLU A 198 -9.00 6.36 -0.54
C GLU A 198 -7.58 6.30 0.07
N SER A 199 -6.63 5.66 -0.63
CA SER A 199 -5.26 5.52 -0.14
C SER A 199 -4.59 6.88 0.12
N GLN A 200 -4.06 7.00 1.33
CA GLN A 200 -3.43 8.21 1.84
C GLN A 200 -1.91 8.23 1.62
N THR A 201 -1.31 7.14 1.14
CA THR A 201 0.14 7.06 0.96
C THR A 201 0.54 6.76 -0.48
N LEU A 202 1.71 7.23 -0.92
CA LEU A 202 2.26 6.85 -2.23
C LEU A 202 2.51 5.35 -2.31
N ILE A 203 2.98 4.73 -1.22
CA ILE A 203 3.21 3.29 -1.15
C ILE A 203 1.89 2.54 -1.32
N GLY A 204 0.83 2.91 -0.60
CA GLY A 204 -0.49 2.30 -0.73
C GLY A 204 -1.02 2.38 -2.16
N ARG A 205 -0.85 3.54 -2.83
CA ARG A 205 -1.21 3.71 -4.24
C ARG A 205 -0.41 2.84 -5.18
N MET A 206 0.91 2.76 -4.99
CA MET A 206 1.78 1.91 -5.80
C MET A 206 1.39 0.42 -5.66
N ILE A 207 1.07 -0.02 -4.46
CA ILE A 207 0.60 -1.38 -4.19
C ILE A 207 -0.73 -1.62 -4.89
N THR A 208 -1.66 -0.68 -4.79
CA THR A 208 -2.98 -0.75 -5.45
C THR A 208 -2.86 -0.85 -6.97
N ILE A 209 -2.01 -0.04 -7.58
CA ILE A 209 -1.73 -0.10 -9.02
C ILE A 209 -1.12 -1.47 -9.39
N ASN A 210 -0.24 -2.01 -8.54
CA ASN A 210 0.35 -3.32 -8.79
C ASN A 210 -0.69 -4.46 -8.68
N ALA A 211 -1.64 -4.36 -7.75
CA ALA A 211 -2.76 -5.28 -7.64
C ALA A 211 -3.64 -5.26 -8.90
N LEU A 212 -4.16 -4.09 -9.27
CA LEU A 212 -4.98 -3.91 -10.48
C LEU A 212 -4.26 -4.40 -11.75
N ARG A 213 -2.96 -4.15 -11.85
CA ARG A 213 -2.16 -4.68 -12.96
C ARG A 213 -2.10 -6.21 -12.93
N GLY A 214 -1.99 -6.82 -11.75
CA GLY A 214 -2.01 -8.27 -11.58
C GLY A 214 -3.30 -8.89 -12.10
N ASP A 215 -4.44 -8.29 -11.75
CA ASP A 215 -5.77 -8.70 -12.21
C ASP A 215 -5.89 -8.64 -13.74
N LEU A 216 -5.50 -7.51 -14.32
CA LEU A 216 -5.55 -7.30 -15.77
C LEU A 216 -4.68 -8.30 -16.52
N LEU A 217 -3.49 -8.64 -16.01
CA LEU A 217 -2.61 -9.63 -16.62
C LEU A 217 -3.17 -11.05 -16.49
N SER A 218 -3.79 -11.39 -15.36
CA SER A 218 -4.46 -12.67 -15.16
C SER A 218 -5.63 -12.84 -16.14
N LEU A 219 -6.47 -11.80 -16.28
CA LEU A 219 -7.58 -11.80 -17.24
C LEU A 219 -7.07 -11.90 -18.68
N SER A 220 -6.06 -11.12 -19.06
CA SER A 220 -5.46 -11.16 -20.39
C SER A 220 -4.92 -12.55 -20.73
N TYR A 221 -4.22 -13.19 -19.79
CA TYR A 221 -3.74 -14.55 -19.95
C TYR A 221 -4.90 -15.53 -20.22
N ALA A 222 -5.94 -15.49 -19.36
CA ALA A 222 -7.06 -16.41 -19.46
C ALA A 222 -7.85 -16.22 -20.78
N ILE A 223 -8.09 -14.96 -21.18
CA ILE A 223 -8.77 -14.63 -22.44
C ILE A 223 -8.00 -15.19 -23.64
N ASN A 224 -6.66 -15.03 -23.66
CA ASN A 224 -5.84 -15.53 -24.75
C ASN A 224 -5.80 -17.07 -24.87
N LYS A 225 -6.23 -17.80 -23.83
CA LYS A 225 -6.35 -19.28 -23.87
C LYS A 225 -7.72 -19.74 -24.36
N MET A 226 -8.69 -18.83 -24.49
CA MET A 226 -10.04 -19.18 -24.94
C MET A 226 -10.14 -19.13 -26.46
N PRO A 227 -10.78 -20.15 -27.09
CA PRO A 227 -11.00 -20.15 -28.54
C PRO A 227 -12.04 -19.10 -28.96
N SER A 228 -12.99 -18.77 -28.10
CA SER A 228 -13.97 -17.70 -28.28
C SER A 228 -14.56 -17.27 -26.95
N LEU A 229 -15.02 -16.03 -26.88
CA LEU A 229 -15.75 -15.48 -25.73
C LEU A 229 -17.26 -15.63 -25.95
N THR A 230 -18.01 -15.86 -24.89
CA THR A 230 -19.45 -15.76 -24.92
C THR A 230 -19.91 -14.31 -24.79
N PRO A 231 -21.12 -13.92 -25.25
CA PRO A 231 -21.64 -12.57 -25.03
C PRO A 231 -21.69 -12.15 -23.55
N ALA A 232 -21.88 -13.10 -22.64
CA ALA A 232 -21.84 -12.86 -21.20
C ALA A 232 -20.41 -12.51 -20.73
N HIS A 233 -19.39 -13.24 -21.23
CA HIS A 233 -17.99 -12.91 -20.94
C HIS A 233 -17.62 -11.51 -21.45
N GLU A 234 -17.99 -11.19 -22.69
CA GLU A 234 -17.72 -9.88 -23.28
C GLU A 234 -18.32 -8.73 -22.48
N LYS A 235 -19.60 -8.86 -22.08
CA LYS A 235 -20.28 -7.87 -21.25
C LYS A 235 -19.58 -7.66 -19.90
N ASN A 236 -19.25 -8.75 -19.21
CA ASN A 236 -18.61 -8.68 -17.90
C ASN A 236 -17.19 -8.07 -17.99
N LEU A 237 -16.44 -8.44 -19.03
CA LEU A 237 -15.12 -7.88 -19.29
C LEU A 237 -15.18 -6.39 -19.64
N GLN A 238 -16.17 -5.95 -20.42
CA GLN A 238 -16.38 -4.52 -20.72
C GLN A 238 -16.62 -3.70 -19.44
N GLU A 239 -17.37 -4.23 -18.47
CA GLU A 239 -17.56 -3.57 -17.18
C GLU A 239 -16.26 -3.51 -16.36
N LEU A 240 -15.52 -4.61 -16.30
CA LEU A 240 -14.25 -4.70 -15.58
C LEU A 240 -13.16 -3.79 -16.15
N LEU A 241 -13.06 -3.73 -17.48
CA LEU A 241 -12.01 -3.02 -18.20
C LEU A 241 -12.32 -1.54 -18.44
N LYS A 242 -13.35 -0.98 -17.77
CA LYS A 242 -13.61 0.46 -17.82
C LYS A 242 -12.37 1.24 -17.38
N PRO A 243 -12.00 2.30 -18.12
CA PRO A 243 -10.88 3.17 -17.75
C PRO A 243 -11.01 3.71 -16.33
N LEU A 244 -9.88 3.97 -15.69
CA LEU A 244 -9.85 4.69 -14.42
C LEU A 244 -10.37 6.10 -14.62
N LEU A 245 -11.17 6.56 -13.67
CA LEU A 245 -11.74 7.91 -13.68
C LEU A 245 -10.73 8.93 -13.12
N PRO A 246 -10.84 10.21 -13.47
CA PRO A 246 -9.90 11.23 -12.99
C PRO A 246 -9.73 11.27 -11.47
N HIS A 247 -10.79 11.03 -10.70
CA HIS A 247 -10.70 11.01 -9.25
C HIS A 247 -9.99 9.75 -8.70
N GLU A 248 -9.96 8.64 -9.45
CA GLU A 248 -9.25 7.42 -9.07
C GLU A 248 -7.73 7.58 -9.26
N ILE A 249 -7.29 8.40 -10.21
CA ILE A 249 -5.88 8.66 -10.47
C ILE A 249 -5.33 9.90 -9.76
N ASN A 250 -6.17 10.66 -9.04
CA ASN A 250 -5.74 11.83 -8.27
C ASN A 250 -4.83 11.41 -7.10
N ILE A 251 -3.64 12.01 -7.00
CA ILE A 251 -2.62 11.69 -5.99
C ILE A 251 -2.52 12.73 -4.86
N ASP A 252 -3.40 13.72 -4.82
CA ASP A 252 -3.29 14.85 -3.88
C ASP A 252 -3.25 14.40 -2.41
N ALA A 253 -4.09 13.43 -2.02
CA ALA A 253 -4.10 12.91 -0.66
C ALA A 253 -2.76 12.26 -0.28
N ALA A 254 -2.18 11.48 -1.18
CA ALA A 254 -0.90 10.84 -0.97
C ALA A 254 0.25 11.87 -0.88
N LEU A 255 0.23 12.91 -1.70
CA LEU A 255 1.23 13.99 -1.63
C LEU A 255 1.12 14.78 -0.33
N ILE A 256 -0.09 15.02 0.18
CA ILE A 256 -0.29 15.66 1.49
C ILE A 256 0.28 14.79 2.61
N SER A 257 0.13 13.47 2.52
CA SER A 257 0.70 12.55 3.52
C SER A 257 2.21 12.47 3.47
N GLU A 258 2.83 12.51 2.29
CA GLU A 258 4.29 12.63 2.16
C GLU A 258 4.81 13.94 2.77
N LEU A 259 4.07 15.02 2.58
CA LEU A 259 4.38 16.30 3.21
C LEU A 259 4.25 16.22 4.74
N ARG A 260 3.20 15.57 5.26
CA ARG A 260 3.01 15.32 6.70
C ARG A 260 4.17 14.53 7.26
N LEU A 261 4.53 13.42 6.63
CA LEU A 261 5.67 12.60 7.00
C LEU A 261 6.96 13.44 7.08
N SER A 262 7.18 14.32 6.11
CA SER A 262 8.35 15.20 6.10
C SER A 262 8.36 16.22 7.25
N VAL A 263 7.18 16.76 7.64
CA VAL A 263 7.05 17.71 8.75
C VAL A 263 7.22 17.01 10.09
N GLU A 264 6.61 15.84 10.28
CA GLU A 264 6.66 15.09 11.53
C GLU A 264 8.04 14.50 11.79
N ASN A 265 8.74 14.08 10.75
CA ASN A 265 10.09 13.51 10.84
C ASN A 265 11.22 14.54 10.64
N ARG A 266 10.93 15.83 10.67
CA ARG A 266 11.97 16.88 10.50
C ARG A 266 13.10 16.75 11.51
N ASN A 267 12.83 16.25 12.72
CA ASN A 267 13.83 16.05 13.77
C ASN A 267 14.59 14.72 13.62
N PHE A 268 14.10 13.76 12.81
CA PHE A 268 14.68 12.42 12.66
C PHE A 268 16.15 12.46 12.22
N TYR A 269 16.50 13.39 11.32
CA TYR A 269 17.88 13.54 10.87
C TYR A 269 18.81 14.03 11.97
N SER A 270 18.32 14.85 12.92
CA SER A 270 19.12 15.29 14.07
C SER A 270 19.39 14.12 15.01
N ASP A 271 18.39 13.30 15.28
CA ASP A 271 18.49 12.18 16.22
C ASP A 271 19.35 11.04 15.64
N TYR A 272 19.13 10.67 14.38
CA TYR A 272 19.91 9.64 13.69
C TYR A 272 21.39 9.99 13.52
N VAL A 273 21.70 11.26 13.30
CA VAL A 273 23.08 11.73 13.12
C VAL A 273 23.77 11.93 14.45
N SER A 274 23.04 12.20 15.54
CA SER A 274 23.60 12.39 16.88
C SER A 274 24.10 11.08 17.52
N GLU A 275 23.56 9.93 17.14
CA GLU A 275 23.96 8.62 17.69
C GLU A 275 25.36 8.15 17.27
N GLY A 276 25.97 8.74 16.27
CA GLY A 276 27.28 8.28 15.74
C GLY A 276 28.39 9.31 15.61
N ASN A 277 28.12 10.59 15.78
CA ASN A 277 29.09 11.66 15.48
C ASN A 277 29.24 12.66 16.63
N SER A 278 30.48 13.02 16.91
CA SER A 278 30.89 14.00 17.95
C SER A 278 30.56 15.49 17.65
N LEU A 279 29.88 15.78 16.54
CA LEU A 279 29.40 17.11 16.20
C LEU A 279 27.89 17.12 16.19
N PRO A 280 27.24 18.04 16.91
CA PRO A 280 25.78 18.20 16.88
C PRO A 280 25.36 18.78 15.53
N LEU A 281 25.18 17.92 14.52
CA LEU A 281 24.74 18.30 13.17
C LEU A 281 23.34 18.93 13.17
N GLU A 282 22.57 18.74 14.22
CA GLU A 282 21.30 19.43 14.46
C GLU A 282 21.40 20.96 14.35
N PHE A 283 22.54 21.54 14.74
CA PHE A 283 22.80 22.98 14.58
C PHE A 283 23.09 23.41 13.14
N LEU A 284 23.38 22.47 12.24
CA LEU A 284 23.74 22.74 10.85
C LEU A 284 22.64 22.51 9.86
N VAL A 285 21.44 22.04 10.31
CA VAL A 285 20.31 21.72 9.44
C VAL A 285 19.15 22.66 9.71
N GLN A 286 18.75 23.42 8.72
CA GLN A 286 17.49 24.18 8.72
C GLN A 286 16.36 23.25 8.32
N GLN A 287 15.74 22.63 9.32
CA GLN A 287 14.77 21.55 9.12
C GLN A 287 13.49 22.06 8.44
N THR A 288 12.98 23.21 8.89
CA THR A 288 11.75 23.80 8.34
C THR A 288 11.98 24.36 6.94
N ALA A 289 13.12 24.99 6.69
CA ALA A 289 13.52 25.44 5.34
C ALA A 289 13.61 24.27 4.36
N SER A 290 14.12 23.12 4.81
CA SER A 290 14.18 21.89 4.01
C SER A 290 12.78 21.38 3.64
N VAL A 291 11.84 21.37 4.58
CA VAL A 291 10.44 21.01 4.33
C VAL A 291 9.78 22.00 3.36
N ASN A 292 10.00 23.29 3.55
CA ASN A 292 9.47 24.33 2.67
C ASN A 292 10.01 24.18 1.23
N LEU A 293 11.30 23.84 1.10
CA LEU A 293 11.93 23.58 -0.21
C LEU A 293 11.34 22.31 -0.85
N TYR A 294 11.18 21.23 -0.08
CA TYR A 294 10.53 20.01 -0.57
C TYR A 294 9.10 20.27 -1.04
N TYR A 295 8.33 21.04 -0.28
CA TYR A 295 6.99 21.45 -0.71
C TYR A 295 7.03 22.21 -2.05
N LYS A 296 7.87 23.24 -2.16
CA LYS A 296 7.96 24.07 -3.39
C LYS A 296 8.44 23.26 -4.59
N GLY A 297 9.46 22.42 -4.42
CA GLY A 297 10.11 21.69 -5.51
C GLY A 297 9.40 20.40 -5.94
N THR A 298 8.80 19.68 -4.98
CA THR A 298 8.26 18.33 -5.22
C THR A 298 6.75 18.28 -5.08
N ILE A 299 6.21 18.66 -3.94
CA ILE A 299 4.78 18.48 -3.64
C ILE A 299 3.91 19.38 -4.52
N LYS A 300 4.25 20.66 -4.62
CA LYS A 300 3.53 21.62 -5.45
C LYS A 300 3.60 21.25 -6.95
N ALA A 301 4.74 20.75 -7.41
CA ALA A 301 4.87 20.20 -8.75
C ALA A 301 4.01 18.95 -8.93
N GLY A 302 3.97 18.05 -7.96
CA GLY A 302 3.13 16.85 -7.96
C GLY A 302 1.64 17.18 -8.10
N PHE A 303 1.13 18.18 -7.39
CA PHE A 303 -0.25 18.65 -7.55
C PHE A 303 -0.53 19.18 -8.97
N ALA A 304 0.44 19.82 -9.59
CA ALA A 304 0.30 20.30 -10.97
C ALA A 304 0.29 19.12 -11.96
N PHE A 305 1.15 18.11 -11.74
CA PHE A 305 1.18 16.88 -12.54
C PHE A 305 -0.12 16.06 -12.42
N GLY A 306 -0.67 15.94 -11.22
CA GLY A 306 -1.92 15.21 -10.96
C GLY A 306 -3.15 15.80 -11.68
N LYS A 307 -3.06 17.03 -12.17
CA LYS A 307 -4.13 17.70 -12.94
C LYS A 307 -4.00 17.53 -14.45
N LEU A 308 -2.91 16.95 -14.93
CA LEU A 308 -2.70 16.74 -16.36
C LEU A 308 -3.57 15.58 -16.88
N SER A 309 -4.06 15.72 -18.11
CA SER A 309 -4.58 14.60 -18.86
C SER A 309 -3.46 13.59 -19.18
N SER A 310 -3.83 12.35 -19.51
CA SER A 310 -2.85 11.33 -19.89
C SER A 310 -1.96 11.73 -21.06
N SER A 311 -2.50 12.46 -22.04
CA SER A 311 -1.75 12.98 -23.20
C SER A 311 -0.75 14.06 -22.77
N GLU A 312 -1.19 15.05 -21.99
CA GLU A 312 -0.31 16.10 -21.46
C GLU A 312 0.80 15.54 -20.57
N PHE A 313 0.48 14.54 -19.75
CA PHE A 313 1.47 13.85 -18.90
C PHE A 313 2.54 13.15 -19.76
N TYR A 314 2.11 12.44 -20.81
CA TYR A 314 3.01 11.75 -21.73
C TYR A 314 3.91 12.75 -22.49
N GLU A 315 3.36 13.84 -23.02
CA GLU A 315 4.10 14.88 -23.73
C GLU A 315 5.17 15.53 -22.85
N ARG A 316 4.82 15.85 -21.58
CA ARG A 316 5.77 16.42 -20.62
C ARG A 316 6.87 15.45 -20.23
N GLY A 317 6.57 14.15 -20.11
CA GLY A 317 7.55 13.11 -19.83
C GLY A 317 8.57 12.90 -20.95
N GLN A 318 8.26 13.32 -22.19
CA GLN A 318 9.18 13.29 -23.33
C GLN A 318 10.06 14.53 -23.41
N THR A 319 9.75 15.59 -22.68
CA THR A 319 10.53 16.84 -22.71
C THR A 319 11.70 16.73 -21.74
N PRO A 320 12.98 16.77 -22.21
CA PRO A 320 14.12 16.72 -21.30
C PRO A 320 14.06 17.90 -20.32
N VAL A 321 14.23 17.64 -19.05
CA VAL A 321 14.40 18.69 -18.03
C VAL A 321 15.72 19.41 -18.36
N LYS A 322 15.63 20.67 -18.74
CA LYS A 322 16.77 21.54 -19.01
C LYS A 322 17.42 22.01 -17.73
#